data_7ef8680c8420a6de18ab71a1d5d25d02
#
_entry.id   7ef8680c8420a6de18ab71a1d5d25d02
#
_cell.length_a   1.000
_cell.length_b   1.000
_cell.length_c   1.000
_cell.angle_alpha   90.00
_cell.angle_beta   90.00
_cell.angle_gamma   90.00
#
_symmetry.space_group_name_H-M   'P 1'
#
loop_
_entity.id
_entity.type
_entity.pdbx_description
1 polymer ?
#
loop_
_entity_poly.entity_id
_entity_poly.type
_entity_poly.pdbx_seq_one_letter_code
_entity_poly.pdbx_strand_id
1 'polypeptide(L)'
;AYEILRCLVGSEMCIRDRTRVVFTTAFDRYAVEGFRVGAVDYLLKPISYADFLTAANKAFEWFELKRRSVGKPSPAEAGPESIFVKTEYRLRQIELDKILYIEGLKDYVKIYVEDEPRPVLSLASLKSLEEQLPSERFVRVHRSYIVQPAKIRIIERGRIVFGKTYIPVSDGYKEAFYAFLEARSLMPKGDK
;
A
#
# COMPACT_ATOMS: atom_id res chain seq x y z
N ALA A 1 35.72 -6.44 -15.70
CA ALA A 1 35.14 -5.34 -14.88
C ALA A 1 34.12 -4.52 -15.65
N TYR A 2 34.29 -4.35 -16.98
CA TYR A 2 33.34 -3.62 -17.85
C TYR A 2 32.01 -4.34 -18.07
N GLU A 3 31.94 -5.64 -17.91
CA GLU A 3 30.72 -6.44 -18.15
C GLU A 3 29.66 -6.29 -17.05
N ILE A 4 30.08 -6.03 -15.80
CA ILE A 4 29.12 -5.87 -14.68
C ILE A 4 28.33 -4.55 -14.84
N LEU A 5 28.95 -3.49 -15.32
CA LEU A 5 28.31 -2.23 -15.64
C LEU A 5 27.38 -2.33 -16.86
N ARG A 6 27.69 -3.21 -17.82
CA ARG A 6 26.87 -3.43 -19.02
C ARG A 6 25.56 -4.17 -18.71
N CYS A 7 25.53 -5.06 -17.73
CA CYS A 7 24.29 -5.70 -17.27
C CYS A 7 23.32 -4.73 -16.57
N LEU A 8 23.81 -3.61 -16.01
CA LEU A 8 22.99 -2.58 -15.38
C LEU A 8 22.53 -1.50 -16.36
N VAL A 9 23.25 -1.31 -17.48
CA VAL A 9 22.95 -0.26 -18.50
C VAL A 9 21.68 -0.57 -19.31
N GLY A 10 21.25 -1.82 -19.43
CA GLY A 10 20.00 -2.20 -20.11
C GLY A 10 18.73 -1.98 -19.31
N SER A 11 18.84 -1.72 -18.01
CA SER A 11 17.72 -1.52 -17.07
C SER A 11 17.58 -0.07 -16.58
N GLU A 12 18.30 0.87 -17.19
CA GLU A 12 18.31 2.28 -16.75
C GLU A 12 16.92 2.94 -16.74
N MET A 13 15.99 2.46 -17.53
CA MET A 13 14.62 3.00 -17.59
C MET A 13 13.75 2.60 -16.39
N CYS A 14 14.07 1.51 -15.70
CA CYS A 14 13.31 1.02 -14.52
C CYS A 14 13.97 1.35 -13.19
N ILE A 15 15.29 1.58 -13.15
CA ILE A 15 16.06 1.75 -11.90
C ILE A 15 16.04 3.21 -11.40
N ARG A 16 15.92 4.20 -12.29
CA ARG A 16 16.08 5.61 -11.94
C ARG A 16 15.10 6.15 -10.90
N ASP A 17 13.88 5.66 -10.84
CA ASP A 17 12.87 6.29 -10.00
C ASP A 17 12.54 5.57 -8.70
N ARG A 18 12.82 4.26 -8.58
CA ARG A 18 12.37 3.46 -7.43
C ARG A 18 13.46 2.66 -6.72
N THR A 19 14.57 2.35 -7.36
CA THR A 19 15.62 1.49 -6.78
C THR A 19 16.92 2.28 -6.57
N ARG A 20 17.56 2.04 -5.44
CA ARG A 20 18.90 2.55 -5.14
C ARG A 20 19.84 1.39 -4.91
N VAL A 21 21.10 1.58 -5.22
CA VAL A 21 22.11 0.53 -5.21
C VAL A 21 23.20 0.87 -4.19
N VAL A 22 23.62 -0.13 -3.41
CA VAL A 22 24.84 -0.10 -2.63
C VAL A 22 25.80 -1.11 -3.27
N PHE A 23 26.98 -0.67 -3.66
CA PHE A 23 27.98 -1.56 -4.25
C PHE A 23 28.82 -2.22 -3.16
N THR A 24 29.09 -3.52 -3.33
CA THR A 24 30.04 -4.24 -2.49
C THR A 24 31.16 -4.85 -3.35
N THR A 25 32.41 -4.56 -3.05
CA THR A 25 33.56 -5.00 -3.87
C THR A 25 34.82 -5.20 -3.04
N ALA A 26 35.77 -5.93 -3.61
CA ALA A 26 37.14 -6.06 -3.07
C ALA A 26 38.10 -5.00 -3.60
N PHE A 27 37.64 -4.11 -4.52
CA PHE A 27 38.51 -3.16 -5.18
C PHE A 27 38.09 -1.71 -4.84
N ASP A 28 39.03 -0.94 -4.29
CA ASP A 28 38.87 0.47 -3.87
C ASP A 28 38.77 1.45 -5.04
N ARG A 29 39.47 1.18 -6.15
CA ARG A 29 39.58 2.05 -7.33
C ARG A 29 38.25 2.36 -8.04
N TYR A 30 37.19 1.58 -7.81
CA TYR A 30 35.87 1.75 -8.42
C TYR A 30 34.89 2.58 -7.58
N ALA A 31 35.31 3.03 -6.39
CA ALA A 31 34.45 3.83 -5.51
C ALA A 31 33.98 5.14 -6.17
N VAL A 32 34.89 5.81 -6.87
CA VAL A 32 34.58 7.08 -7.59
C VAL A 32 33.56 6.89 -8.71
N GLU A 33 33.62 5.75 -9.41
CA GLU A 33 32.66 5.42 -10.47
C GLU A 33 31.28 5.04 -9.91
N GLY A 34 31.25 4.40 -8.76
CA GLY A 34 30.00 4.10 -8.05
C GLY A 34 29.18 5.35 -7.71
N PHE A 35 29.84 6.43 -7.31
CA PHE A 35 29.18 7.71 -7.04
C PHE A 35 28.60 8.36 -8.31
N ARG A 36 29.24 8.19 -9.45
CA ARG A 36 28.77 8.75 -10.74
C ARG A 36 27.43 8.13 -11.21
N VAL A 37 27.16 6.89 -10.84
CA VAL A 37 25.91 6.19 -11.17
C VAL A 37 24.81 6.40 -10.12
N GLY A 38 25.05 7.28 -9.14
CA GLY A 38 24.05 7.62 -8.12
C GLY A 38 23.82 6.53 -7.08
N ALA A 39 24.84 5.71 -6.77
CA ALA A 39 24.79 4.76 -5.68
C ALA A 39 24.61 5.46 -4.33
N VAL A 40 23.91 4.81 -3.41
CA VAL A 40 23.72 5.30 -2.03
C VAL A 40 25.02 5.20 -1.25
N ASP A 41 25.71 4.08 -1.40
CA ASP A 41 27.00 3.86 -0.74
C ASP A 41 27.83 2.79 -1.45
N TYR A 42 29.08 2.64 -0.99
CA TYR A 42 30.07 1.74 -1.56
C TYR A 42 30.82 1.03 -0.42
N LEU A 43 30.68 -0.29 -0.32
CA LEU A 43 31.26 -1.09 0.74
C LEU A 43 32.43 -1.90 0.23
N LEU A 44 33.62 -1.73 0.84
CA LEU A 44 34.82 -2.50 0.52
C LEU A 44 34.83 -3.78 1.34
N LYS A 45 35.12 -4.91 0.68
CA LYS A 45 35.32 -6.21 1.36
C LYS A 45 36.72 -6.28 1.95
N PRO A 46 36.89 -6.76 3.22
CA PRO A 46 35.86 -7.30 4.12
C PRO A 46 34.97 -6.22 4.73
N ILE A 47 33.63 -6.40 4.66
CA ILE A 47 32.66 -5.43 5.11
C ILE A 47 32.57 -5.48 6.64
N SER A 48 32.86 -4.35 7.32
CA SER A 48 32.61 -4.26 8.74
C SER A 48 31.13 -4.07 9.03
N TYR A 49 30.67 -4.49 10.23
CA TYR A 49 29.29 -4.26 10.67
C TYR A 49 28.94 -2.76 10.74
N ALA A 50 29.92 -1.94 11.15
CA ALA A 50 29.73 -0.48 11.23
C ALA A 50 29.51 0.15 9.85
N ASP A 51 30.28 -0.25 8.84
CA ASP A 51 30.15 0.24 7.47
C ASP A 51 28.80 -0.19 6.86
N PHE A 52 28.43 -1.46 7.08
CA PHE A 52 27.12 -1.95 6.64
C PHE A 52 25.97 -1.17 7.26
N LEU A 53 26.01 -0.92 8.58
CA LEU A 53 24.98 -0.19 9.28
C LEU A 53 24.89 1.26 8.78
N THR A 54 26.03 1.89 8.51
CA THR A 54 26.10 3.25 7.96
C THR A 54 25.44 3.32 6.58
N ALA A 55 25.76 2.39 5.68
CA ALA A 55 25.15 2.31 4.36
C ALA A 55 23.64 2.05 4.41
N ALA A 56 23.21 1.16 5.31
CA ALA A 56 21.81 0.87 5.53
C ALA A 56 21.02 2.09 6.03
N ASN A 57 21.58 2.85 6.99
CA ASN A 57 20.99 4.07 7.49
C ASN A 57 20.89 5.17 6.42
N LYS A 58 21.96 5.36 5.60
CA LYS A 58 21.91 6.30 4.46
C LYS A 58 20.81 5.93 3.46
N ALA A 59 20.67 4.64 3.15
CA ALA A 59 19.60 4.17 2.26
C ALA A 59 18.22 4.45 2.88
N PHE A 60 18.05 4.17 4.16
CA PHE A 60 16.81 4.43 4.88
C PHE A 60 16.45 5.92 4.90
N GLU A 61 17.39 6.79 5.28
CA GLU A 61 17.19 8.24 5.29
C GLU A 61 16.79 8.79 3.90
N TRP A 62 17.44 8.28 2.84
CA TRP A 62 17.11 8.70 1.49
C TRP A 62 15.68 8.34 1.10
N PHE A 63 15.23 7.13 1.43
CA PHE A 63 13.85 6.71 1.19
C PHE A 63 12.85 7.51 2.04
N GLU A 64 13.18 7.82 3.27
CA GLU A 64 12.36 8.66 4.14
C GLU A 64 12.23 10.09 3.61
N LEU A 65 13.32 10.72 3.18
CA LEU A 65 13.30 12.05 2.58
C LEU A 65 12.48 12.08 1.29
N LYS A 66 12.62 11.07 0.43
CA LYS A 66 11.83 10.96 -0.80
C LYS A 66 10.34 10.80 -0.50
N ARG A 67 9.97 10.08 0.53
CA ARG A 67 8.57 9.92 0.97
C ARG A 67 7.98 11.24 1.46
N ARG A 68 8.72 12.02 2.23
CA ARG A 68 8.30 13.35 2.71
C ARG A 68 8.13 14.37 1.58
N SER A 69 8.99 14.33 0.56
CA SER A 69 8.93 15.26 -0.57
C SER A 69 7.74 15.02 -1.52
N VAL A 70 7.15 13.82 -1.50
CA VAL A 70 6.01 13.46 -2.37
C VAL A 70 4.66 13.66 -1.66
N GLY A 71 4.64 14.20 -0.44
CA GLY A 71 3.40 14.48 0.32
C GLY A 71 2.64 13.22 0.77
N LYS A 72 3.32 12.05 0.84
CA LYS A 72 2.72 10.82 1.39
C LYS A 72 3.04 10.72 2.90
N PRO A 73 2.11 10.26 3.72
CA PRO A 73 2.33 10.11 5.16
C PRO A 73 3.46 9.12 5.48
N SER A 74 4.12 9.34 6.62
CA SER A 74 5.24 8.56 7.15
C SER A 74 4.95 7.04 7.25
N PRO A 75 5.95 6.13 7.09
CA PRO A 75 5.75 4.68 7.21
C PRO A 75 5.22 4.19 8.56
N ALA A 76 5.34 5.00 9.60
CA ALA A 76 4.78 4.69 10.91
C ALA A 76 3.24 4.86 10.96
N GLU A 77 2.65 5.57 9.97
CA GLU A 77 1.21 5.87 9.90
C GLU A 77 0.54 5.32 8.62
N ALA A 78 1.31 4.90 7.61
CA ALA A 78 0.75 4.26 6.42
C ALA A 78 0.75 2.74 6.64
N GLY A 79 -0.42 2.18 6.88
CA GLY A 79 -0.64 0.74 6.80
C GLY A 79 -0.19 0.16 5.44
N PRO A 80 -0.21 -1.14 5.26
CA PRO A 80 0.25 -1.79 4.02
C PRO A 80 -0.40 -1.17 2.79
N GLU A 81 0.38 -0.90 1.74
CA GLU A 81 -0.15 -0.36 0.48
C GLU A 81 -0.88 -1.43 -0.35
N SER A 82 -0.66 -2.71 -0.07
CA SER A 82 -1.27 -3.84 -0.75
C SER A 82 -1.45 -5.02 0.19
N ILE A 83 -2.41 -5.88 -0.13
CA ILE A 83 -2.64 -7.16 0.55
C ILE A 83 -2.46 -8.33 -0.42
N PHE A 84 -2.03 -9.47 0.12
CA PHE A 84 -2.04 -10.73 -0.61
C PHE A 84 -3.27 -11.54 -0.22
N VAL A 85 -4.08 -11.89 -1.20
CA VAL A 85 -5.27 -12.72 -1.01
C VAL A 85 -5.10 -14.07 -1.70
N LYS A 86 -5.53 -15.13 -1.03
CA LYS A 86 -5.51 -16.48 -1.60
C LYS A 86 -6.74 -16.67 -2.48
N THR A 87 -6.53 -16.77 -3.77
CA THR A 87 -7.54 -17.25 -4.73
C THR A 87 -7.43 -18.78 -4.89
N GLU A 88 -8.31 -19.43 -5.63
CA GLU A 88 -8.39 -20.89 -5.72
C GLU A 88 -7.06 -21.61 -5.96
N TYR A 89 -6.15 -21.02 -6.78
CA TYR A 89 -4.89 -21.67 -7.16
C TYR A 89 -3.64 -20.79 -7.02
N ARG A 90 -3.76 -19.53 -6.55
CA ARG A 90 -2.64 -18.59 -6.49
C ARG A 90 -2.84 -17.52 -5.42
N LEU A 91 -1.73 -16.96 -4.96
CA LEU A 91 -1.73 -15.70 -4.20
C LEU A 91 -1.80 -14.53 -5.19
N ARG A 92 -2.72 -13.62 -4.94
CA ARG A 92 -2.88 -12.40 -5.72
C ARG A 92 -2.64 -11.19 -4.84
N GLN A 93 -1.79 -10.29 -5.30
CA GLN A 93 -1.58 -8.99 -4.67
C GLN A 93 -2.65 -8.01 -5.16
N ILE A 94 -3.27 -7.28 -4.23
CA ILE A 94 -4.26 -6.24 -4.51
C ILE A 94 -3.81 -4.95 -3.81
N GLU A 95 -3.72 -3.87 -4.57
CA GLU A 95 -3.45 -2.54 -4.03
C GLU A 95 -4.68 -2.06 -3.25
N LEU A 96 -4.46 -1.64 -2.00
CA LEU A 96 -5.55 -1.19 -1.13
C LEU A 96 -6.28 0.03 -1.69
N ASP A 97 -5.55 0.92 -2.37
CA ASP A 97 -6.13 2.11 -2.99
C ASP A 97 -7.16 1.80 -4.08
N LYS A 98 -7.10 0.63 -4.68
CA LYS A 98 -8.02 0.22 -5.74
C LYS A 98 -9.24 -0.55 -5.24
N ILE A 99 -9.26 -0.94 -3.98
CA ILE A 99 -10.40 -1.65 -3.41
C ILE A 99 -11.56 -0.67 -3.20
N LEU A 100 -12.72 -0.97 -3.75
CA LEU A 100 -13.96 -0.21 -3.56
C LEU A 100 -14.69 -0.65 -2.29
N TYR A 101 -15.01 -1.94 -2.24
CA TYR A 101 -15.65 -2.59 -1.10
C TYR A 101 -15.42 -4.10 -1.13
N ILE A 102 -15.70 -4.75 -0.02
CA ILE A 102 -15.56 -6.20 0.17
C ILE A 102 -16.91 -6.74 0.64
N GLU A 103 -17.39 -7.79 -0.01
CA GLU A 103 -18.61 -8.50 0.31
C GLU A 103 -18.29 -9.88 0.88
N GLY A 104 -18.83 -10.21 2.06
CA GLY A 104 -18.71 -11.54 2.65
C GLY A 104 -19.76 -12.50 2.11
N LEU A 105 -19.34 -13.67 1.67
CA LEU A 105 -20.19 -14.74 1.14
C LEU A 105 -19.83 -16.05 1.83
N LYS A 106 -20.41 -16.31 3.01
CA LYS A 106 -20.11 -17.50 3.86
C LYS A 106 -18.59 -17.61 4.11
N ASP A 107 -17.95 -18.62 3.53
CA ASP A 107 -16.52 -18.94 3.68
C ASP A 107 -15.61 -18.17 2.69
N TYR A 108 -16.20 -17.38 1.81
CA TYR A 108 -15.50 -16.58 0.80
C TYR A 108 -15.79 -15.10 0.98
N VAL A 109 -14.90 -14.30 0.43
CA VAL A 109 -15.10 -12.87 0.25
C VAL A 109 -14.95 -12.51 -1.22
N LYS A 110 -15.75 -11.56 -1.65
CA LYS A 110 -15.63 -10.91 -2.96
C LYS A 110 -15.02 -9.54 -2.75
N ILE A 111 -13.86 -9.30 -3.32
CA ILE A 111 -13.17 -8.01 -3.28
C ILE A 111 -13.42 -7.32 -4.61
N TYR A 112 -14.11 -6.19 -4.54
CA TYR A 112 -14.41 -5.36 -5.72
C TYR A 112 -13.32 -4.32 -5.87
N VAL A 113 -12.63 -4.36 -7.00
CA VAL A 113 -11.47 -3.53 -7.33
C VAL A 113 -11.84 -2.58 -8.45
N GLU A 114 -11.39 -1.33 -8.37
CA GLU A 114 -11.51 -0.33 -9.44
C GLU A 114 -10.85 -0.89 -10.71
N ASP A 115 -11.37 -0.65 -11.86
CA ASP A 115 -10.85 -1.15 -13.15
C ASP A 115 -11.02 -2.66 -13.41
N GLU A 116 -11.61 -3.43 -12.51
CA GLU A 116 -11.88 -4.84 -12.73
C GLU A 116 -13.37 -5.12 -12.91
N PRO A 117 -13.76 -5.75 -14.03
CA PRO A 117 -15.17 -6.04 -14.30
C PRO A 117 -15.75 -7.15 -13.43
N ARG A 118 -14.88 -7.95 -12.80
CA ARG A 118 -15.28 -9.07 -11.93
C ARG A 118 -14.59 -8.97 -10.57
N PRO A 119 -15.29 -9.27 -9.47
CA PRO A 119 -14.70 -9.28 -8.15
C PRO A 119 -13.66 -10.41 -8.02
N VAL A 120 -12.65 -10.17 -7.22
CA VAL A 120 -11.68 -11.18 -6.82
C VAL A 120 -12.27 -12.01 -5.70
N LEU A 121 -12.36 -13.32 -5.92
CA LEU A 121 -12.82 -14.29 -4.92
C LEU A 121 -11.64 -14.76 -4.08
N SER A 122 -11.76 -14.71 -2.77
CA SER A 122 -10.76 -15.23 -1.83
C SER A 122 -11.40 -16.10 -0.75
N LEU A 123 -10.73 -17.18 -0.42
CA LEU A 123 -11.10 -18.06 0.70
C LEU A 123 -10.62 -17.41 2.01
N ALA A 124 -11.42 -16.51 2.53
CA ALA A 124 -11.16 -15.80 3.79
C ALA A 124 -12.48 -15.40 4.44
N SER A 125 -12.47 -15.21 5.76
CA SER A 125 -13.61 -14.61 6.44
C SER A 125 -13.52 -13.09 6.41
N LEU A 126 -14.68 -12.43 6.41
CA LEU A 126 -14.74 -10.97 6.48
C LEU A 126 -14.07 -10.42 7.75
N LYS A 127 -14.17 -11.16 8.87
CA LYS A 127 -13.53 -10.81 10.13
C LYS A 127 -12.00 -10.85 10.03
N SER A 128 -11.46 -11.92 9.44
CA SER A 128 -10.00 -12.04 9.25
C SER A 128 -9.44 -10.96 8.36
N LEU A 129 -10.18 -10.52 7.33
CA LEU A 129 -9.79 -9.40 6.49
C LEU A 129 -9.89 -8.06 7.23
N GLU A 130 -10.92 -7.87 8.05
CA GLU A 130 -11.07 -6.66 8.86
C GLU A 130 -9.88 -6.44 9.81
N GLU A 131 -9.35 -7.54 10.40
CA GLU A 131 -8.16 -7.49 11.27
C GLU A 131 -6.84 -7.17 10.52
N GLN A 132 -6.77 -7.48 9.22
CA GLN A 132 -5.59 -7.24 8.38
C GLN A 132 -5.63 -5.89 7.65
N LEU A 133 -6.82 -5.34 7.44
CA LEU A 133 -7.00 -4.08 6.74
C LEU A 133 -6.77 -2.89 7.70
N PRO A 134 -6.12 -1.82 7.23
CA PRO A 134 -5.96 -0.62 8.05
C PRO A 134 -7.33 0.03 8.34
N SER A 135 -7.66 0.12 9.63
CA SER A 135 -8.93 0.68 10.12
C SER A 135 -9.15 2.14 9.74
N GLU A 136 -8.10 2.86 9.44
CA GLU A 136 -8.15 4.25 8.96
C GLU A 136 -8.65 4.37 7.51
N ARG A 137 -8.57 3.28 6.75
CA ARG A 137 -8.88 3.25 5.31
C ARG A 137 -10.12 2.43 5.01
N PHE A 138 -10.46 1.45 5.86
CA PHE A 138 -11.58 0.53 5.67
C PHE A 138 -12.49 0.55 6.88
N VAL A 139 -13.79 0.63 6.63
CA VAL A 139 -14.81 0.65 7.68
C VAL A 139 -15.84 -0.43 7.40
N ARG A 140 -16.16 -1.21 8.43
CA ARG A 140 -17.25 -2.16 8.36
C ARG A 140 -18.58 -1.45 8.52
N VAL A 141 -19.49 -1.63 7.57
CA VAL A 141 -20.80 -0.97 7.54
C VAL A 141 -21.97 -1.93 7.67
N HIS A 142 -21.70 -3.23 7.51
CA HIS A 142 -22.69 -4.28 7.61
C HIS A 142 -22.03 -5.60 8.02
N ARG A 143 -22.81 -6.56 8.55
CA ARG A 143 -22.28 -7.91 8.84
C ARG A 143 -21.59 -8.58 7.65
N SER A 144 -21.95 -8.18 6.43
CA SER A 144 -21.41 -8.75 5.18
C SER A 144 -20.66 -7.74 4.32
N TYR A 145 -20.43 -6.50 4.75
CA TYR A 145 -19.75 -5.49 3.94
C TYR A 145 -18.72 -4.68 4.71
N ILE A 146 -17.54 -4.55 4.10
CA ILE A 146 -16.50 -3.57 4.46
C ILE A 146 -16.33 -2.65 3.27
N VAL A 147 -16.25 -1.35 3.48
CA VAL A 147 -16.11 -0.34 2.43
C VAL A 147 -14.86 0.50 2.62
N GLN A 148 -14.34 1.04 1.53
CA GLN A 148 -13.32 2.09 1.57
C GLN A 148 -14.00 3.46 1.46
N PRO A 149 -14.08 4.25 2.54
CA PRO A 149 -14.83 5.51 2.55
C PRO A 149 -14.28 6.54 1.55
N ALA A 150 -12.98 6.53 1.26
CA ALA A 150 -12.37 7.42 0.26
C ALA A 150 -12.90 7.19 -1.16
N LYS A 151 -13.51 6.04 -1.44
CA LYS A 151 -14.12 5.69 -2.73
C LYS A 151 -15.62 5.89 -2.79
N ILE A 152 -16.24 6.27 -1.68
CA ILE A 152 -17.67 6.55 -1.63
C ILE A 152 -17.94 7.88 -2.32
N ARG A 153 -18.81 7.88 -3.32
CA ARG A 153 -19.21 9.08 -4.04
C ARG A 153 -20.59 9.58 -3.60
N ILE A 154 -21.48 8.65 -3.27
CA ILE A 154 -22.89 8.98 -2.95
C ILE A 154 -23.34 8.10 -1.79
N ILE A 155 -24.03 8.73 -0.84
CA ILE A 155 -24.78 8.06 0.23
C ILE A 155 -26.23 8.51 0.11
N GLU A 156 -27.13 7.58 -0.10
CA GLU A 156 -28.56 7.84 -0.24
C GLU A 156 -29.37 7.03 0.76
N ARG A 157 -30.21 7.70 1.56
CA ARG A 157 -31.16 7.05 2.49
C ARG A 157 -30.53 5.95 3.35
N GLY A 158 -29.31 6.21 3.88
CA GLY A 158 -28.57 5.24 4.71
C GLY A 158 -27.95 4.07 3.93
N ARG A 159 -27.84 4.19 2.60
CA ARG A 159 -27.18 3.23 1.72
C ARG A 159 -26.02 3.87 0.99
N ILE A 160 -24.93 3.16 0.88
CA ILE A 160 -23.74 3.58 0.12
C ILE A 160 -23.91 3.08 -1.31
N VAL A 161 -23.67 3.96 -2.30
CA VAL A 161 -23.88 3.65 -3.73
C VAL A 161 -22.51 3.50 -4.41
N PHE A 162 -22.25 2.31 -4.94
CA PHE A 162 -21.13 2.03 -5.82
C PHE A 162 -21.66 1.62 -7.21
N GLY A 163 -21.74 2.58 -8.11
CA GLY A 163 -22.31 2.36 -9.44
C GLY A 163 -23.76 1.86 -9.37
N LYS A 164 -23.97 0.57 -9.65
CA LYS A 164 -25.30 -0.08 -9.58
C LYS A 164 -25.56 -0.81 -8.26
N THR A 165 -24.58 -0.87 -7.36
CA THR A 165 -24.67 -1.62 -6.12
C THR A 165 -25.01 -0.70 -4.96
N TYR A 166 -26.02 -1.08 -4.18
CA TYR A 166 -26.47 -0.38 -2.98
C TYR A 166 -26.09 -1.18 -1.73
N ILE A 167 -25.19 -0.67 -0.93
CA ILE A 167 -24.70 -1.31 0.29
C ILE A 167 -25.43 -0.69 1.49
N PRO A 168 -26.23 -1.45 2.25
CA PRO A 168 -26.92 -0.94 3.43
C PRO A 168 -25.93 -0.72 4.58
N VAL A 169 -26.13 0.37 5.34
CA VAL A 169 -25.45 0.57 6.62
C VAL A 169 -26.36 0.07 7.72
N SER A 170 -25.98 -1.02 8.39
CA SER A 170 -26.81 -1.58 9.48
C SER A 170 -26.68 -0.78 10.76
N ASP A 171 -27.74 -0.79 11.58
CA ASP A 171 -27.83 0.04 12.79
C ASP A 171 -26.62 -0.12 13.73
N GLY A 172 -26.13 -1.34 13.93
CA GLY A 172 -24.96 -1.60 14.77
C GLY A 172 -23.63 -1.05 14.24
N TYR A 173 -23.56 -0.58 13.00
CA TYR A 173 -22.36 0.00 12.37
C TYR A 173 -22.52 1.47 12.01
N LYS A 174 -23.73 2.02 12.15
CA LYS A 174 -24.02 3.42 11.79
C LYS A 174 -23.18 4.41 12.56
N GLU A 175 -23.13 4.26 13.88
CA GLU A 175 -22.41 5.19 14.75
C GLU A 175 -20.92 5.31 14.37
N ALA A 176 -20.24 4.15 14.24
CA ALA A 176 -18.84 4.10 13.83
C ALA A 176 -18.61 4.67 12.42
N PHE A 177 -19.51 4.39 11.49
CA PHE A 177 -19.42 4.87 10.12
C PHE A 177 -19.63 6.38 10.03
N TYR A 178 -20.63 6.93 10.71
CA TYR A 178 -20.89 8.37 10.69
C TYR A 178 -19.80 9.14 11.45
N ALA A 179 -19.31 8.63 12.59
CA ALA A 179 -18.17 9.23 13.30
C ALA A 179 -16.91 9.28 12.40
N PHE A 180 -16.68 8.23 11.60
CA PHE A 180 -15.59 8.22 10.63
C PHE A 180 -15.77 9.28 9.53
N LEU A 181 -16.98 9.48 9.03
CA LEU A 181 -17.30 10.49 8.03
C LEU A 181 -17.19 11.92 8.61
N GLU A 182 -17.69 12.16 9.82
CA GLU A 182 -17.63 13.46 10.49
C GLU A 182 -16.18 13.91 10.74
N ALA A 183 -15.29 12.98 11.10
CA ALA A 183 -13.86 13.28 11.28
C ALA A 183 -13.17 13.75 9.98
N ARG A 184 -13.77 13.53 8.81
CA ARG A 184 -13.19 13.80 7.48
C ARG A 184 -14.06 14.65 6.57
N SER A 185 -15.25 15.04 6.98
CA SER A 185 -16.17 15.86 6.19
C SER A 185 -16.28 17.28 6.73
N LEU A 186 -16.39 18.23 5.81
CA LEU A 186 -16.77 19.62 6.09
C LEU A 186 -18.28 19.74 6.30
N MET A 187 -18.96 18.72 6.85
CA MET A 187 -20.38 18.81 7.11
C MET A 187 -20.65 19.79 8.25
N PRO A 188 -21.56 20.78 8.07
CA PRO A 188 -22.02 21.60 9.18
C PRO A 188 -22.69 20.69 10.22
N LYS A 189 -22.30 20.82 11.49
CA LYS A 189 -22.97 20.16 12.61
C LYS A 189 -24.41 20.65 12.64
N GLY A 190 -25.34 19.79 12.27
CA GLY A 190 -26.75 20.04 12.46
C GLY A 190 -27.61 19.75 11.24
N ASP A 191 -28.03 18.51 11.11
CA ASP A 191 -29.45 18.22 10.82
C ASP A 191 -29.76 16.81 11.38
N LYS A 192 -30.61 16.84 12.42
CA LYS A 192 -31.21 15.66 13.03
C LYS A 192 -32.35 15.15 12.15
#